data_eb94a38085666702ab6cca7a5d3982fb
#
_entry.id   eb94a38085666702ab6cca7a5d3982fb
#
_cell.length_a   1.000
_cell.length_b   1.000
_cell.length_c   1.000
_cell.angle_alpha   90.00
_cell.angle_beta   90.00
_cell.angle_gamma   90.00
#
_symmetry.space_group_name_H-M   'P 1'
#
loop_
_entity.id
_entity.type
_entity.pdbx_description
1 polymer ?
#
loop_
_entity_poly.entity_id
_entity_poly.type
_entity_poly.pdbx_seq_one_letter_code
_entity_poly.pdbx_strand_id
1 'polypeptide(L)'
;MTRGSAINYNENYDYELKQMQARMRPSADEPDFNLPGVAPSRQKRSRETTLALLRAGADMLRTRSLAELSIEALCTEVGATVGAFYSRFESKEAYFNALMALAARDGEQRLGEMRRPSPDTDLDKLCHIIVSGIIVWMRNHEGVLRAALQHDDTRPDKWTPFKALAKATTERATPLLLPAMGKGSKAAKTRTIAFGFQVVLGTLVNAILNDPGPLSLRANEMETRLAGCLLLLLQAEL
;
A
#
# COMPACT_ATOMS: atom_id res chain seq x y z
N MET A 1 -31.48 11.61 20.48
CA MET A 1 -31.17 10.22 20.04
C MET A 1 -30.97 10.24 18.53
N THR A 2 -29.78 10.52 18.07
CA THR A 2 -29.41 10.50 16.65
C THR A 2 -28.64 9.18 16.37
N ARG A 3 -29.31 8.30 15.63
CA ARG A 3 -28.67 7.06 15.14
C ARG A 3 -27.58 7.41 14.13
N GLY A 4 -26.33 7.27 14.56
CA GLY A 4 -25.19 7.26 13.63
C GLY A 4 -25.34 6.06 12.69
N SER A 5 -25.41 6.31 11.39
CA SER A 5 -25.38 5.26 10.37
C SER A 5 -24.03 4.55 10.47
N ALA A 6 -24.02 3.28 10.85
CA ALA A 6 -22.88 2.40 10.72
C ALA A 6 -22.54 2.30 9.23
N ILE A 7 -21.43 2.89 8.81
CA ILE A 7 -20.90 2.71 7.46
C ILE A 7 -20.55 1.23 7.33
N ASN A 8 -21.20 0.56 6.38
CA ASN A 8 -20.99 -0.87 6.13
C ASN A 8 -19.63 -1.07 5.46
N TYR A 9 -18.60 -1.34 6.25
CA TYR A 9 -17.19 -1.45 5.81
C TYR A 9 -16.97 -2.52 4.73
N ASN A 10 -17.80 -3.57 4.67
CA ASN A 10 -17.69 -4.60 3.64
C ASN A 10 -18.11 -4.08 2.25
N GLU A 11 -19.17 -3.30 2.15
CA GLU A 11 -19.62 -2.71 0.87
C GLU A 11 -18.63 -1.65 0.37
N ASN A 12 -18.03 -0.88 1.30
CA ASN A 12 -17.03 0.11 0.95
C ASN A 12 -15.72 -0.55 0.50
N TYR A 13 -15.34 -1.69 1.08
CA TYR A 13 -14.17 -2.47 0.67
C TYR A 13 -14.34 -3.06 -0.73
N ASP A 14 -15.49 -3.65 -1.05
CA ASP A 14 -15.79 -4.18 -2.39
C ASP A 14 -15.88 -3.06 -3.44
N TYR A 15 -16.41 -1.89 -3.06
CA TYR A 15 -16.44 -0.71 -3.91
C TYR A 15 -15.02 -0.17 -4.17
N GLU A 16 -14.19 -0.05 -3.15
CA GLU A 16 -12.77 0.37 -3.26
C GLU A 16 -11.96 -0.63 -4.08
N LEU A 17 -12.18 -1.93 -3.90
CA LEU A 17 -11.53 -2.99 -4.68
C LEU A 17 -11.92 -2.90 -6.16
N LYS A 18 -13.21 -2.69 -6.46
CA LYS A 18 -13.71 -2.47 -7.83
C LYS A 18 -13.18 -1.17 -8.44
N GLN A 19 -13.07 -0.10 -7.66
CA GLN A 19 -12.47 1.17 -8.08
C GLN A 19 -10.96 0.99 -8.36
N MET A 20 -10.24 0.24 -7.52
CA MET A 20 -8.83 -0.09 -7.74
C MET A 20 -8.66 -0.92 -9.00
N GLN A 21 -9.49 -1.95 -9.21
CA GLN A 21 -9.48 -2.75 -10.44
C GLN A 21 -9.84 -1.92 -11.68
N ALA A 22 -10.74 -0.94 -11.55
CA ALA A 22 -11.07 -0.01 -12.62
C ALA A 22 -9.93 0.99 -12.93
N ARG A 23 -9.23 1.47 -11.89
CA ARG A 23 -8.05 2.36 -12.02
C ARG A 23 -6.82 1.63 -12.55
N MET A 24 -6.71 0.32 -12.34
CA MET A 24 -5.70 -0.55 -12.96
C MET A 24 -6.01 -0.87 -14.44
N ARG A 25 -7.11 -0.35 -15.02
CA ARG A 25 -7.32 -0.41 -16.47
C ARG A 25 -6.39 0.61 -17.11
N PRO A 26 -5.48 0.20 -18.03
CA PRO A 26 -4.63 1.15 -18.74
C PRO A 26 -5.54 2.10 -19.51
N SER A 27 -5.37 3.41 -19.30
CA SER A 27 -5.88 4.39 -20.25
C SER A 27 -5.13 4.21 -21.57
N ALA A 28 -5.77 4.49 -22.70
CA ALA A 28 -5.15 4.36 -24.02
C ALA A 28 -3.91 5.27 -24.19
N ASP A 29 -3.70 6.21 -23.28
CA ASP A 29 -2.67 7.27 -23.30
C ASP A 29 -1.61 7.11 -22.18
N GLU A 30 -1.54 5.97 -21.44
CA GLU A 30 -0.49 5.83 -20.43
C GLU A 30 0.90 5.69 -21.06
N PRO A 31 1.85 6.59 -20.70
CA PRO A 31 3.24 6.46 -21.12
C PRO A 31 3.86 5.20 -20.53
N ASP A 32 4.75 4.61 -21.28
CA ASP A 32 5.58 3.43 -21.00
C ASP A 32 5.38 2.76 -19.64
N PHE A 33 4.76 1.56 -19.67
CA PHE A 33 4.63 0.66 -18.53
C PHE A 33 6.01 0.08 -18.19
N ASN A 34 6.87 0.93 -17.61
CA ASN A 34 8.23 0.58 -17.23
C ASN A 34 8.23 0.12 -15.77
N LEU A 35 8.11 -1.19 -15.56
CA LEU A 35 8.31 -1.81 -14.25
C LEU A 35 9.65 -2.53 -14.21
N PRO A 36 10.40 -2.46 -13.09
CA PRO A 36 11.62 -3.23 -12.91
C PRO A 36 11.37 -4.72 -13.13
N GLY A 37 12.20 -5.38 -13.94
CA GLY A 37 12.09 -6.81 -14.22
C GLY A 37 11.02 -7.20 -15.25
N VAL A 38 10.37 -6.24 -15.91
CA VAL A 38 9.39 -6.47 -16.97
C VAL A 38 10.01 -6.10 -18.32
N ALA A 39 9.97 -7.03 -19.28
CA ALA A 39 10.43 -6.76 -20.64
C ALA A 39 9.58 -5.66 -21.30
N PRO A 40 10.21 -4.64 -21.93
CA PRO A 40 9.47 -3.57 -22.60
C PRO A 40 8.58 -4.12 -23.71
N SER A 41 7.32 -3.72 -23.75
CA SER A 41 6.41 -4.09 -24.83
C SER A 41 5.59 -2.91 -25.30
N ARG A 42 5.67 -2.63 -26.61
CA ARG A 42 4.89 -1.59 -27.27
C ARG A 42 3.49 -2.07 -27.69
N GLN A 43 3.23 -3.39 -27.69
CA GLN A 43 1.96 -3.94 -28.14
C GLN A 43 0.92 -3.95 -26.99
N LYS A 44 -0.24 -3.37 -27.21
CA LYS A 44 -1.37 -3.29 -26.26
C LYS A 44 -1.70 -4.65 -25.66
N ARG A 45 -1.87 -5.70 -26.47
CA ARG A 45 -2.18 -7.07 -26.02
C ARG A 45 -1.11 -7.63 -25.07
N SER A 46 0.17 -7.33 -25.31
CA SER A 46 1.25 -7.78 -24.43
C SER A 46 1.19 -7.10 -23.06
N ARG A 47 0.88 -5.80 -23.02
CA ARG A 47 0.69 -5.05 -21.76
C ARG A 47 -0.50 -5.58 -20.96
N GLU A 48 -1.63 -5.85 -21.64
CA GLU A 48 -2.82 -6.44 -21.02
C GLU A 48 -2.51 -7.78 -20.37
N THR A 49 -1.77 -8.66 -21.06
CA THR A 49 -1.33 -9.95 -20.50
C THR A 49 -0.40 -9.76 -19.31
N THR A 50 0.55 -8.82 -19.37
CA THR A 50 1.45 -8.50 -18.25
C THR A 50 0.66 -8.05 -17.02
N LEU A 51 -0.30 -7.14 -17.20
CA LEU A 51 -1.16 -6.68 -16.11
C LEU A 51 -2.06 -7.79 -15.55
N ALA A 52 -2.60 -8.65 -16.42
CA ALA A 52 -3.40 -9.79 -15.99
C ALA A 52 -2.59 -10.75 -15.11
N LEU A 53 -1.36 -11.07 -15.53
CA LEU A 53 -0.43 -11.89 -14.73
C LEU A 53 -0.11 -11.24 -13.38
N LEU A 54 0.19 -9.94 -13.34
CA LEU A 54 0.49 -9.23 -12.09
C LEU A 54 -0.73 -9.20 -11.16
N ARG A 55 -1.93 -8.97 -11.66
CA ARG A 55 -3.17 -9.00 -10.87
C ARG A 55 -3.44 -10.38 -10.29
N ALA A 56 -3.42 -11.41 -11.13
CA ALA A 56 -3.65 -12.77 -10.68
C ALA A 56 -2.64 -13.20 -9.60
N GLY A 57 -1.37 -12.82 -9.74
CA GLY A 57 -0.37 -13.10 -8.71
C GLY A 57 -0.58 -12.35 -7.40
N ALA A 58 -0.98 -11.08 -7.47
CA ALA A 58 -1.33 -10.32 -6.27
C ALA A 58 -2.52 -10.97 -5.54
N ASP A 59 -3.54 -11.44 -6.28
CA ASP A 59 -4.70 -12.14 -5.72
C ASP A 59 -4.31 -13.49 -5.13
N MET A 60 -3.48 -14.29 -5.81
CA MET A 60 -2.97 -15.56 -5.28
C MET A 60 -2.16 -15.37 -3.99
N LEU A 61 -1.35 -14.33 -3.88
CA LEU A 61 -0.56 -14.02 -2.68
C LEU A 61 -1.40 -13.61 -1.46
N ARG A 62 -2.70 -13.35 -1.64
CA ARG A 62 -3.61 -13.10 -0.49
C ARG A 62 -3.73 -14.32 0.42
N THR A 63 -3.64 -15.52 -0.14
CA THR A 63 -3.85 -16.79 0.57
C THR A 63 -2.66 -17.75 0.49
N ARG A 64 -1.65 -17.44 -0.33
CA ARG A 64 -0.48 -18.30 -0.55
C ARG A 64 0.81 -17.51 -0.27
N SER A 65 1.86 -18.23 0.09
CA SER A 65 3.22 -17.68 0.13
C SER A 65 3.80 -17.53 -1.29
N LEU A 66 4.88 -16.76 -1.43
CA LEU A 66 5.59 -16.66 -2.69
C LEU A 66 6.18 -18.03 -3.13
N ALA A 67 6.60 -18.86 -2.18
CA ALA A 67 7.10 -20.19 -2.48
C ALA A 67 6.04 -21.08 -3.14
N GLU A 68 4.80 -21.02 -2.66
CA GLU A 68 3.65 -21.79 -3.15
C GLU A 68 3.05 -21.24 -4.46
N LEU A 69 3.40 -20.04 -4.87
CA LEU A 69 2.92 -19.46 -6.12
C LEU A 69 3.55 -20.21 -7.31
N SER A 70 2.73 -21.01 -8.03
CA SER A 70 3.14 -21.72 -9.25
C SER A 70 2.95 -20.85 -10.48
N ILE A 71 3.96 -20.79 -11.36
CA ILE A 71 3.90 -20.06 -12.62
C ILE A 71 2.89 -20.71 -13.57
N GLU A 72 2.80 -22.03 -13.57
CA GLU A 72 1.82 -22.78 -14.37
C GLU A 72 0.38 -22.45 -13.96
N ALA A 73 0.10 -22.45 -12.63
CA ALA A 73 -1.21 -22.08 -12.11
C ALA A 73 -1.55 -20.63 -12.42
N LEU A 74 -0.59 -19.72 -12.29
CA LEU A 74 -0.74 -18.31 -12.64
C LEU A 74 -1.06 -18.11 -14.13
N CYS A 75 -0.34 -18.81 -15.02
CA CYS A 75 -0.59 -18.76 -16.46
C CYS A 75 -1.96 -19.31 -16.82
N THR A 76 -2.36 -20.43 -16.20
CA THR A 76 -3.67 -21.04 -16.39
C THR A 76 -4.79 -20.09 -16.02
N GLU A 77 -4.67 -19.38 -14.88
CA GLU A 77 -5.66 -18.42 -14.39
C GLU A 77 -5.97 -17.30 -15.39
N VAL A 78 -4.94 -16.85 -16.12
CA VAL A 78 -5.09 -15.73 -17.06
C VAL A 78 -5.19 -16.17 -18.53
N GLY A 79 -5.20 -17.46 -18.80
CA GLY A 79 -5.22 -18.01 -20.19
C GLY A 79 -3.92 -17.72 -20.95
N ALA A 80 -2.79 -17.64 -20.26
CA ALA A 80 -1.47 -17.43 -20.85
C ALA A 80 -0.66 -18.73 -20.87
N THR A 81 0.41 -18.79 -21.66
CA THR A 81 1.38 -19.90 -21.66
C THR A 81 2.55 -19.56 -20.73
N VAL A 82 3.26 -20.59 -20.22
CA VAL A 82 4.50 -20.43 -19.46
C VAL A 82 5.57 -19.69 -20.28
N GLY A 83 5.65 -19.96 -21.61
CA GLY A 83 6.51 -19.20 -22.51
C GLY A 83 6.13 -17.71 -22.59
N ALA A 84 4.84 -17.39 -22.54
CA ALA A 84 4.38 -16.01 -22.48
C ALA A 84 4.74 -15.31 -21.15
N PHE A 85 4.84 -16.04 -20.05
CA PHE A 85 5.35 -15.53 -18.79
C PHE A 85 6.84 -15.19 -18.90
N TYR A 86 7.69 -16.15 -19.30
CA TYR A 86 9.14 -15.95 -19.38
C TYR A 86 9.58 -14.99 -20.47
N SER A 87 8.74 -14.70 -21.47
CA SER A 87 9.00 -13.61 -22.42
C SER A 87 8.83 -12.21 -21.81
N ARG A 88 8.22 -12.10 -20.61
CA ARG A 88 7.94 -10.84 -19.88
C ARG A 88 8.77 -10.68 -18.63
N PHE A 89 8.96 -11.76 -17.91
CA PHE A 89 9.66 -11.80 -16.63
C PHE A 89 10.82 -12.81 -16.72
N GLU A 90 12.02 -12.34 -16.48
CA GLU A 90 13.22 -13.18 -16.55
C GLU A 90 13.18 -14.36 -15.57
N SER A 91 12.53 -14.15 -14.41
CA SER A 91 12.41 -15.14 -13.37
C SER A 91 11.14 -14.90 -12.51
N LYS A 92 10.79 -15.85 -11.65
CA LYS A 92 9.76 -15.68 -10.61
C LYS A 92 10.10 -14.53 -9.68
N GLU A 93 11.37 -14.31 -9.40
CA GLU A 93 11.85 -13.22 -8.57
C GLU A 93 11.70 -11.86 -9.29
N ALA A 94 12.07 -11.76 -10.57
CA ALA A 94 11.82 -10.55 -11.37
C ALA A 94 10.33 -10.22 -11.44
N TYR A 95 9.48 -11.24 -11.59
CA TYR A 95 8.03 -11.09 -11.50
C TYR A 95 7.57 -10.56 -10.12
N PHE A 96 8.11 -11.08 -9.03
CA PHE A 96 7.77 -10.61 -7.68
C PHE A 96 8.25 -9.17 -7.44
N ASN A 97 9.43 -8.81 -7.93
CA ASN A 97 9.91 -7.42 -7.90
C ASN A 97 8.98 -6.47 -8.66
N ALA A 98 8.42 -6.92 -9.79
CA ALA A 98 7.42 -6.15 -10.53
C ALA A 98 6.10 -5.99 -9.75
N LEU A 99 5.66 -7.01 -8.99
CA LEU A 99 4.51 -6.91 -8.09
C LEU A 99 4.74 -5.89 -6.97
N MET A 100 5.91 -5.90 -6.34
CA MET A 100 6.27 -4.91 -5.32
C MET A 100 6.32 -3.49 -5.88
N ALA A 101 6.90 -3.32 -7.07
CA ALA A 101 6.97 -2.02 -7.74
C ALA A 101 5.58 -1.50 -8.11
N LEU A 102 4.68 -2.38 -8.57
CA LEU A 102 3.30 -2.03 -8.89
C LEU A 102 2.53 -1.58 -7.63
N ALA A 103 2.68 -2.29 -6.51
CA ALA A 103 2.06 -1.92 -5.24
C ALA A 103 2.59 -0.56 -4.73
N ALA A 104 3.89 -0.32 -4.79
CA ALA A 104 4.48 0.96 -4.41
C ALA A 104 3.97 2.10 -5.30
N ARG A 105 3.89 1.89 -6.62
CA ARG A 105 3.38 2.87 -7.57
C ARG A 105 1.91 3.25 -7.30
N ASP A 106 1.04 2.27 -6.96
CA ASP A 106 -0.34 2.57 -6.53
C ASP A 106 -0.34 3.48 -5.29
N GLY A 107 0.54 3.21 -4.32
CA GLY A 107 0.69 4.07 -3.14
C GLY A 107 1.16 5.49 -3.48
N GLU A 108 2.14 5.63 -4.35
CA GLU A 108 2.64 6.93 -4.83
C GLU A 108 1.55 7.72 -5.57
N GLN A 109 0.78 7.05 -6.42
CA GLN A 109 -0.35 7.66 -7.13
C GLN A 109 -1.40 8.16 -6.13
N ARG A 110 -1.80 7.36 -5.15
CA ARG A 110 -2.73 7.76 -4.09
C ARG A 110 -2.23 8.97 -3.29
N LEU A 111 -0.94 9.02 -2.98
CA LEU A 111 -0.33 10.18 -2.35
C LEU A 111 -0.40 11.43 -3.24
N GLY A 112 -0.20 11.27 -4.55
CA GLY A 112 -0.33 12.35 -5.54
C GLY A 112 -1.76 12.90 -5.65
N GLU A 113 -2.75 12.00 -5.60
CA GLU A 113 -4.18 12.32 -5.68
C GLU A 113 -4.77 12.86 -4.37
N MET A 114 -4.04 12.75 -3.25
CA MET A 114 -4.50 13.23 -1.95
C MET A 114 -4.77 14.73 -1.99
N ARG A 115 -6.04 15.10 -1.90
CA ARG A 115 -6.45 16.51 -1.83
C ARG A 115 -5.90 17.14 -0.56
N ARG A 116 -5.47 18.38 -0.65
CA ARG A 116 -5.13 19.15 0.55
C ARG A 116 -6.38 19.31 1.40
N PRO A 117 -6.34 18.90 2.68
CA PRO A 117 -7.44 19.16 3.60
C PRO A 117 -7.73 20.67 3.69
N SER A 118 -8.96 21.02 4.12
CA SER A 118 -9.27 22.40 4.45
C SER A 118 -8.26 22.94 5.48
N PRO A 119 -7.87 24.24 5.39
CA PRO A 119 -7.00 24.87 6.38
C PRO A 119 -7.51 24.75 7.82
N ASP A 120 -8.82 24.63 8.00
CA ASP A 120 -9.50 24.50 9.30
C ASP A 120 -9.60 23.04 9.79
N THR A 121 -8.97 22.09 9.08
CA THR A 121 -8.98 20.68 9.50
C THR A 121 -8.10 20.52 10.73
N ASP A 122 -8.70 20.06 11.84
CA ASP A 122 -7.99 19.83 13.09
C ASP A 122 -7.01 18.65 13.01
N LEU A 123 -6.13 18.55 14.01
CA LEU A 123 -5.08 17.54 14.05
C LEU A 123 -5.65 16.12 14.15
N ASP A 124 -6.74 15.92 14.89
CA ASP A 124 -7.40 14.61 15.02
C ASP A 124 -7.89 14.09 13.67
N LYS A 125 -8.62 14.93 12.94
CA LYS A 125 -9.14 14.60 11.62
C LYS A 125 -8.01 14.35 10.60
N LEU A 126 -6.91 15.11 10.69
CA LEU A 126 -5.73 14.87 9.86
C LEU A 126 -5.10 13.49 10.15
N CYS A 127 -4.95 13.11 11.42
CA CYS A 127 -4.45 11.81 11.83
C CYS A 127 -5.34 10.68 11.27
N HIS A 128 -6.67 10.81 11.37
CA HIS A 128 -7.61 9.83 10.83
C HIS A 128 -7.51 9.71 9.30
N ILE A 129 -7.50 10.80 8.55
CA ILE A 129 -7.39 10.79 7.08
C ILE A 129 -6.10 10.08 6.64
N ILE A 130 -4.98 10.39 7.28
CA ILE A 130 -3.67 9.85 6.91
C ILE A 130 -3.59 8.36 7.26
N VAL A 131 -3.96 7.98 8.49
CA VAL A 131 -3.91 6.58 8.95
C VAL A 131 -4.88 5.71 8.15
N SER A 132 -6.09 6.19 7.86
CA SER A 132 -7.06 5.52 6.99
C SER A 132 -6.47 5.23 5.61
N GLY A 133 -5.85 6.22 4.98
CA GLY A 133 -5.21 6.05 3.68
C GLY A 133 -4.11 4.98 3.68
N ILE A 134 -3.28 4.94 4.72
CA ILE A 134 -2.23 3.94 4.90
C ILE A 134 -2.84 2.53 5.07
N ILE A 135 -3.85 2.39 5.94
CA ILE A 135 -4.50 1.10 6.23
C ILE A 135 -5.20 0.56 4.97
N VAL A 136 -5.94 1.40 4.24
CA VAL A 136 -6.61 1.01 2.99
C VAL A 136 -5.59 0.49 1.97
N TRP A 137 -4.48 1.21 1.78
CA TRP A 137 -3.43 0.77 0.88
C TRP A 137 -2.80 -0.56 1.34
N MET A 138 -2.49 -0.72 2.63
CA MET A 138 -1.92 -1.95 3.17
C MET A 138 -2.87 -3.15 3.05
N ARG A 139 -4.17 -2.97 3.30
CA ARG A 139 -5.20 -4.02 3.10
C ARG A 139 -5.29 -4.46 1.65
N ASN A 140 -5.17 -3.53 0.71
CA ASN A 140 -5.24 -3.81 -0.72
C ASN A 140 -4.01 -4.61 -1.21
N HIS A 141 -2.85 -4.36 -0.60
CA HIS A 141 -1.59 -4.99 -0.98
C HIS A 141 -1.06 -6.00 0.06
N GLU A 142 -1.91 -6.43 1.01
CA GLU A 142 -1.53 -7.28 2.15
C GLU A 142 -0.77 -8.54 1.72
N GLY A 143 -1.22 -9.24 0.66
CA GLY A 143 -0.58 -10.47 0.18
C GLY A 143 0.83 -10.21 -0.36
N VAL A 144 1.02 -9.15 -1.14
CA VAL A 144 2.34 -8.77 -1.67
C VAL A 144 3.27 -8.31 -0.54
N LEU A 145 2.75 -7.51 0.40
CA LEU A 145 3.50 -7.05 1.57
C LEU A 145 3.94 -8.23 2.45
N ARG A 146 3.02 -9.14 2.78
CA ARG A 146 3.32 -10.33 3.56
C ARG A 146 4.36 -11.21 2.86
N ALA A 147 4.20 -11.46 1.57
CA ALA A 147 5.16 -12.22 0.78
C ALA A 147 6.55 -11.56 0.78
N ALA A 148 6.61 -10.23 0.65
CA ALA A 148 7.86 -9.50 0.70
C ALA A 148 8.51 -9.55 2.09
N LEU A 149 7.72 -9.49 3.17
CA LEU A 149 8.20 -9.57 4.57
C LEU A 149 8.74 -10.96 4.93
N GLN A 150 8.11 -12.01 4.40
CA GLN A 150 8.45 -13.40 4.67
C GLN A 150 9.52 -13.96 3.74
N HIS A 151 9.79 -13.29 2.62
CA HIS A 151 10.76 -13.76 1.65
C HIS A 151 12.19 -13.67 2.21
N ASP A 152 12.88 -14.78 2.24
CA ASP A 152 14.24 -14.92 2.78
C ASP A 152 15.30 -14.42 1.78
N ASP A 153 15.21 -13.14 1.44
CA ASP A 153 16.17 -12.43 0.59
C ASP A 153 16.99 -11.48 1.43
N THR A 154 18.26 -11.75 1.57
CA THR A 154 19.21 -10.99 2.39
C THR A 154 19.70 -9.69 1.74
N ARG A 155 19.27 -9.37 0.52
CA ARG A 155 19.71 -8.15 -0.18
C ARG A 155 19.24 -6.89 0.56
N PRO A 156 20.15 -5.90 0.78
CA PRO A 156 19.82 -4.69 1.54
C PRO A 156 18.75 -3.81 0.89
N ASP A 157 18.58 -3.94 -0.42
CA ASP A 157 17.69 -3.10 -1.26
C ASP A 157 16.32 -3.69 -1.53
N LYS A 158 16.08 -4.93 -1.09
CA LYS A 158 14.81 -5.69 -1.31
C LYS A 158 13.54 -4.90 -0.95
N TRP A 159 13.63 -4.05 0.08
CA TRP A 159 12.52 -3.23 0.57
C TRP A 159 12.49 -1.82 0.00
N THR A 160 13.38 -1.47 -0.92
CA THR A 160 13.54 -0.12 -1.43
C THR A 160 12.24 0.53 -1.90
N PRO A 161 11.35 -0.13 -2.66
CA PRO A 161 10.09 0.49 -3.08
C PRO A 161 9.20 0.90 -1.91
N PHE A 162 9.07 0.04 -0.89
CA PHE A 162 8.22 0.31 0.27
C PHE A 162 8.86 1.30 1.25
N LYS A 163 10.19 1.28 1.40
CA LYS A 163 10.92 2.30 2.16
C LYS A 163 10.77 3.68 1.52
N ALA A 164 10.87 3.76 0.19
CA ALA A 164 10.67 5.00 -0.55
C ALA A 164 9.24 5.52 -0.38
N LEU A 165 8.23 4.65 -0.48
CA LEU A 165 6.83 5.00 -0.26
C LEU A 165 6.57 5.48 1.17
N ALA A 166 7.12 4.82 2.19
CA ALA A 166 7.01 5.22 3.59
C ALA A 166 7.61 6.61 3.82
N LYS A 167 8.79 6.86 3.24
CA LYS A 167 9.44 8.18 3.27
C LYS A 167 8.58 9.24 2.57
N ALA A 168 8.10 8.97 1.36
CA ALA A 168 7.23 9.90 0.61
C ALA A 168 5.93 10.20 1.36
N THR A 169 5.34 9.20 2.03
CA THR A 169 4.15 9.37 2.88
C THR A 169 4.43 10.35 4.03
N THR A 170 5.55 10.17 4.74
CA THR A 170 5.95 11.04 5.84
C THR A 170 6.23 12.47 5.34
N GLU A 171 6.96 12.61 4.24
CA GLU A 171 7.28 13.90 3.63
C GLU A 171 6.01 14.64 3.17
N ARG A 172 5.03 13.93 2.63
CA ARG A 172 3.75 14.50 2.18
C ARG A 172 2.86 14.91 3.35
N ALA A 173 2.82 14.12 4.43
CA ALA A 173 2.01 14.39 5.61
C ALA A 173 2.59 15.49 6.50
N THR A 174 3.91 15.62 6.59
CA THR A 174 4.58 16.59 7.46
C THR A 174 4.07 18.03 7.28
N PRO A 175 3.98 18.62 6.08
CA PRO A 175 3.51 19.98 5.91
C PRO A 175 2.01 20.17 6.25
N LEU A 176 1.24 19.10 6.31
CA LEU A 176 -0.16 19.13 6.71
C LEU A 176 -0.30 19.12 8.23
N LEU A 177 0.53 18.32 8.91
CA LEU A 177 0.48 18.13 10.35
C LEU A 177 1.15 19.27 11.13
N LEU A 178 2.27 19.78 10.64
CA LEU A 178 3.06 20.82 11.33
C LEU A 178 2.25 22.05 11.79
N PRO A 179 1.38 22.66 10.96
CA PRO A 179 0.60 23.83 11.35
C PRO A 179 -0.44 23.52 12.44
N ALA A 180 -0.96 22.29 12.46
CA ALA A 180 -2.00 21.86 13.41
C ALA A 180 -1.42 21.39 14.76
N MET A 181 -0.09 21.22 14.86
CA MET A 181 0.59 20.87 16.12
C MET A 181 0.76 22.10 17.00
N GLY A 182 0.65 21.92 18.33
CA GLY A 182 0.82 22.93 19.36
C GLY A 182 2.20 23.62 19.38
N LYS A 183 2.65 24.07 20.55
CA LYS A 183 3.95 24.74 20.74
C LYS A 183 5.12 23.79 20.44
N GLY A 184 6.27 24.34 20.11
CA GLY A 184 7.50 23.58 19.85
C GLY A 184 8.25 24.04 18.60
N SER A 185 9.53 23.74 18.51
CA SER A 185 10.33 24.05 17.33
C SER A 185 9.93 23.19 16.13
N LYS A 186 10.07 23.72 14.90
CA LYS A 186 9.80 22.95 13.68
C LYS A 186 10.59 21.64 13.63
N ALA A 187 11.84 21.67 14.07
CA ALA A 187 12.72 20.50 14.10
C ALA A 187 12.21 19.41 15.07
N ALA A 188 11.77 19.80 16.27
CA ALA A 188 11.20 18.87 17.24
C ALA A 188 9.92 18.23 16.70
N LYS A 189 8.98 19.04 16.23
CA LYS A 189 7.72 18.57 15.63
C LYS A 189 7.96 17.61 14.45
N THR A 190 8.91 17.92 13.56
CA THR A 190 9.25 17.03 12.43
C THR A 190 9.77 15.67 12.92
N ARG A 191 10.60 15.64 13.96
CA ARG A 191 11.05 14.37 14.55
C ARG A 191 9.92 13.59 15.19
N THR A 192 9.01 14.26 15.89
CA THR A 192 7.82 13.62 16.49
C THR A 192 6.91 13.02 15.42
N ILE A 193 6.68 13.74 14.29
CA ILE A 193 5.92 13.22 13.14
C ILE A 193 6.61 11.96 12.59
N ALA A 194 7.92 12.00 12.34
CA ALA A 194 8.65 10.86 11.81
C ALA A 194 8.57 9.64 12.74
N PHE A 195 8.68 9.84 14.04
CA PHE A 195 8.53 8.79 15.04
C PHE A 195 7.10 8.26 15.08
N GLY A 196 6.08 9.12 15.03
CA GLY A 196 4.68 8.72 14.94
C GLY A 196 4.39 7.81 13.74
N PHE A 197 4.94 8.14 12.56
CA PHE A 197 4.84 7.27 11.38
C PHE A 197 5.60 5.95 11.57
N GLN A 198 6.75 5.95 12.22
CA GLN A 198 7.46 4.71 12.55
C GLN A 198 6.62 3.79 13.44
N VAL A 199 5.92 4.34 14.44
CA VAL A 199 5.02 3.58 15.32
C VAL A 199 3.84 3.01 14.52
N VAL A 200 3.16 3.85 13.74
CA VAL A 200 2.00 3.43 12.92
C VAL A 200 2.41 2.33 11.93
N LEU A 201 3.45 2.54 11.15
CA LEU A 201 3.91 1.58 10.15
C LEU A 201 4.44 0.30 10.80
N GLY A 202 5.18 0.39 11.90
CA GLY A 202 5.68 -0.78 12.64
C GLY A 202 4.54 -1.64 13.18
N THR A 203 3.48 -1.04 13.72
CA THR A 203 2.28 -1.73 14.19
C THR A 203 1.58 -2.44 13.04
N LEU A 204 1.39 -1.78 11.90
CA LEU A 204 0.71 -2.35 10.74
C LEU A 204 1.54 -3.47 10.09
N VAL A 205 2.86 -3.33 10.01
CA VAL A 205 3.77 -4.38 9.53
C VAL A 205 3.69 -5.61 10.45
N ASN A 206 3.69 -5.40 11.77
CA ASN A 206 3.54 -6.49 12.74
C ASN A 206 2.16 -7.17 12.61
N ALA A 207 1.09 -6.42 12.36
CA ALA A 207 -0.24 -6.99 12.12
C ALA A 207 -0.30 -7.86 10.84
N ILE A 208 0.45 -7.48 9.78
CA ILE A 208 0.54 -8.27 8.54
C ILE A 208 1.32 -9.57 8.75
N LEU A 209 2.41 -9.51 9.53
CA LEU A 209 3.33 -10.65 9.71
C LEU A 209 2.84 -11.67 10.72
N ASN A 210 2.42 -11.19 11.87
CA ASN A 210 2.24 -12.00 13.06
C ASN A 210 0.79 -12.07 13.52
N ASP A 211 -0.06 -11.13 13.07
CA ASP A 211 -1.45 -10.94 13.56
C ASP A 211 -1.55 -11.14 15.09
N PRO A 212 -0.78 -10.38 15.90
CA PRO A 212 -0.58 -10.65 17.31
C PRO A 212 -1.83 -10.42 18.16
N GLY A 213 -2.94 -9.93 17.54
CA GLY A 213 -4.11 -9.47 18.30
C GLY A 213 -3.79 -8.34 19.30
N PRO A 214 -4.77 -7.81 20.00
CA PRO A 214 -6.20 -8.07 19.80
C PRO A 214 -6.78 -7.47 18.51
N LEU A 215 -6.01 -6.64 17.79
CA LEU A 215 -6.45 -5.97 16.58
C LEU A 215 -5.65 -6.47 15.38
N SER A 216 -6.30 -7.20 14.50
CA SER A 216 -5.74 -7.54 13.18
C SER A 216 -5.76 -6.32 12.23
N LEU A 217 -5.04 -6.41 11.12
CA LEU A 217 -5.07 -5.37 10.07
C LEU A 217 -6.50 -5.07 9.58
N ARG A 218 -7.41 -6.06 9.64
CA ARG A 218 -8.79 -5.96 9.17
C ARG A 218 -9.80 -5.60 10.26
N ALA A 219 -9.35 -5.47 11.51
CA ALA A 219 -10.23 -5.05 12.61
C ALA A 219 -10.76 -3.64 12.37
N ASN A 220 -12.06 -3.45 12.61
CA ASN A 220 -12.72 -2.15 12.41
C ASN A 220 -12.13 -1.05 13.30
N GLU A 221 -11.65 -1.42 14.49
CA GLU A 221 -11.07 -0.47 15.44
C GLU A 221 -9.61 -0.10 15.13
N MET A 222 -8.91 -0.84 14.24
CA MET A 222 -7.48 -0.60 13.95
C MET A 222 -7.22 0.85 13.53
N GLU A 223 -8.06 1.38 12.65
CA GLU A 223 -7.95 2.75 12.15
C GLU A 223 -8.08 3.77 13.28
N THR A 224 -9.18 3.68 14.05
CA THR A 224 -9.47 4.62 15.13
C THR A 224 -8.39 4.57 16.23
N ARG A 225 -7.92 3.37 16.57
CA ARG A 225 -6.89 3.20 17.61
C ARG A 225 -5.54 3.75 17.16
N LEU A 226 -5.12 3.48 15.91
CA LEU A 226 -3.86 4.00 15.40
C LEU A 226 -3.89 5.51 15.14
N ALA A 227 -5.01 6.05 14.65
CA ALA A 227 -5.17 7.49 14.49
C ALA A 227 -5.11 8.20 15.85
N GLY A 228 -5.79 7.66 16.88
CA GLY A 228 -5.70 8.18 18.24
C GLY A 228 -4.30 8.07 18.84
N CYS A 229 -3.58 6.98 18.59
CA CYS A 229 -2.18 6.83 19.02
C CYS A 229 -1.27 7.87 18.36
N LEU A 230 -1.41 8.07 17.04
CA LEU A 230 -0.67 9.11 16.32
C LEU A 230 -0.99 10.51 16.89
N LEU A 231 -2.26 10.82 17.11
CA LEU A 231 -2.70 12.09 17.70
C LEU A 231 -2.03 12.35 19.06
N LEU A 232 -2.07 11.37 19.97
CA LEU A 232 -1.46 11.47 21.29
C LEU A 232 0.04 11.73 21.21
N LEU A 233 0.76 11.06 20.30
CA LEU A 233 2.18 11.29 20.05
C LEU A 233 2.45 12.70 19.54
N LEU A 234 1.60 13.23 18.65
CA LEU A 234 1.77 14.56 18.08
C LEU A 234 1.39 15.70 19.05
N GLN A 235 0.57 15.40 20.06
CA GLN A 235 0.18 16.32 21.12
C GLN A 235 1.14 16.30 22.31
N ALA A 236 1.92 15.24 22.47
CA ALA A 236 2.89 15.14 23.56
C ALA A 236 3.93 16.26 23.45
N GLU A 237 4.11 16.99 24.52
CA GLU A 237 5.21 17.95 24.67
C GLU A 237 6.51 17.15 24.90
N LEU A 238 7.32 16.94 23.83
CA LEU A 238 8.62 16.28 23.86
C LEU A 238 9.74 17.30 23.78
#